data_2764ae52f17710db8a4fa6623d99789b
#
_entry.id   2764ae52f17710db8a4fa6623d99789b
#
_cell.length_a   1.000
_cell.length_b   1.000
_cell.length_c   1.000
_cell.angle_alpha   90.00
_cell.angle_beta   90.00
_cell.angle_gamma   90.00
#
_symmetry.space_group_name_H-M   'P 1'
#
loop_
_entity.id
_entity.type
_entity.pdbx_description
1 polymer ?
#
loop_
_entity_poly.entity_id
_entity_poly.type
_entity_poly.pdbx_seq_one_letter_code
_entity_poly.pdbx_strand_id
1 'polypeptide(L)'
;TSGGGINKSQIQHSIYDVLIGEVSLDETILHSKESLFDISPANQDLAGAEIDLVGIERREYMLKNAIGALKKTYDFVLIDCPPTLNLLTVNALVAATAVLIPMQCEYYALEGLSDLVGTIKRVKKQLNPTIEIEGLLRTLFDKRNTLAQQVSDELSSHFGSKVYKTIIPRNVRLAEAPSHGKAAMFYDRSSKGAKAYLALAEEILKGTHNE
;
A
#
# COMPACT_ATOMS: atom_id res chain seq x y z
N THR A 1 3.30 3.00 10.75
CA THR A 1 3.35 2.78 12.21
C THR A 1 2.83 4.00 12.98
N SER A 2 3.54 5.13 13.01
CA SER A 2 3.15 6.33 13.77
C SER A 2 1.81 6.92 13.34
N GLY A 3 1.52 6.96 12.04
CA GLY A 3 0.25 7.44 11.51
C GLY A 3 -0.97 6.58 11.89
N GLY A 4 -0.73 5.33 12.33
CA GLY A 4 -1.76 4.46 12.88
C GLY A 4 -1.90 4.54 14.41
N GLY A 5 -1.26 5.50 15.08
CA GLY A 5 -1.36 5.67 16.53
C GLY A 5 -0.51 4.70 17.35
N ILE A 6 0.41 3.96 16.73
CA ILE A 6 1.32 3.06 17.44
C ILE A 6 2.57 3.81 17.90
N ASN A 7 2.87 3.70 19.20
CA ASN A 7 4.07 4.27 19.77
C ASN A 7 5.28 3.39 19.44
N LYS A 8 6.21 3.91 18.63
CA LYS A 8 7.40 3.19 18.19
C LYS A 8 8.31 2.72 19.33
N SER A 9 8.34 3.42 20.46
CA SER A 9 9.16 3.04 21.61
C SER A 9 8.67 1.79 22.34
N GLN A 10 7.45 1.33 22.06
CA GLN A 10 6.84 0.16 22.69
C GLN A 10 6.86 -1.07 21.79
N ILE A 11 7.44 -0.95 20.59
CA ILE A 11 7.56 -2.06 19.63
C ILE A 11 8.67 -2.98 20.12
N GLN A 12 8.33 -4.22 20.44
CA GLN A 12 9.31 -5.28 20.79
C GLN A 12 9.78 -6.01 19.54
N HIS A 13 8.84 -6.33 18.65
CA HIS A 13 9.07 -7.01 17.38
C HIS A 13 8.38 -6.26 16.23
N SER A 14 9.01 -6.28 15.08
CA SER A 14 8.57 -5.57 13.89
C SER A 14 8.50 -6.52 12.69
N ILE A 15 8.04 -6.02 11.55
CA ILE A 15 8.05 -6.81 10.31
C ILE A 15 9.48 -7.21 9.87
N TYR A 16 10.52 -6.50 10.32
CA TYR A 16 11.92 -6.89 10.11
C TYR A 16 12.19 -8.27 10.71
N ASP A 17 11.87 -8.46 12.00
CA ASP A 17 12.10 -9.71 12.73
C ASP A 17 11.35 -10.90 12.10
N VAL A 18 10.18 -10.62 11.53
CA VAL A 18 9.39 -11.62 10.78
C VAL A 18 10.10 -12.02 9.48
N LEU A 19 10.62 -11.02 8.73
CA LEU A 19 11.26 -11.28 7.44
C LEU A 19 12.55 -12.07 7.56
N ILE A 20 13.32 -11.86 8.63
CA ILE A 20 14.53 -12.65 8.91
C ILE A 20 14.23 -13.98 9.62
N GLY A 21 12.97 -14.24 9.98
CA GLY A 21 12.53 -15.51 10.55
C GLY A 21 12.71 -15.68 12.05
N GLU A 22 12.93 -14.58 12.80
CA GLU A 22 13.12 -14.62 14.25
C GLU A 22 11.80 -14.77 15.03
N VAL A 23 10.72 -14.16 14.52
CA VAL A 23 9.39 -14.23 15.16
C VAL A 23 8.29 -14.49 14.13
N SER A 24 7.14 -14.98 14.59
CA SER A 24 5.94 -15.09 13.73
C SER A 24 5.28 -13.73 13.50
N LEU A 25 4.52 -13.60 12.41
CA LEU A 25 3.77 -12.37 12.13
C LEU A 25 2.71 -12.09 13.21
N ASP A 26 2.10 -13.12 13.80
CA ASP A 26 1.15 -12.99 14.92
C ASP A 26 1.75 -12.23 16.12
N GLU A 27 3.06 -12.40 16.40
CA GLU A 27 3.75 -11.78 17.54
C GLU A 27 4.01 -10.28 17.33
N THR A 28 3.96 -9.81 16.09
CA THR A 28 4.17 -8.39 15.77
C THR A 28 2.88 -7.59 15.68
N ILE A 29 1.71 -8.24 15.65
CA ILE A 29 0.44 -7.57 15.43
C ILE A 29 0.01 -6.76 16.64
N LEU A 30 -0.18 -5.47 16.42
CA LEU A 30 -0.66 -4.50 17.42
C LEU A 30 -2.01 -3.94 16.95
N HIS A 31 -2.98 -3.85 17.87
CA HIS A 31 -4.26 -3.22 17.58
C HIS A 31 -4.21 -1.71 17.77
N SER A 32 -4.50 -0.96 16.73
CA SER A 32 -4.65 0.50 16.81
C SER A 32 -6.03 0.87 17.35
N LYS A 33 -6.07 1.33 18.60
CA LYS A 33 -7.32 1.80 19.25
C LYS A 33 -7.88 3.05 18.58
N GLU A 34 -7.02 3.90 18.04
CA GLU A 34 -7.39 5.18 17.42
C GLU A 34 -7.89 5.01 15.97
N SER A 35 -7.48 3.95 15.30
CA SER A 35 -7.80 3.71 13.89
C SER A 35 -8.58 2.42 13.64
N LEU A 36 -8.78 1.59 14.67
CA LEU A 36 -9.60 0.38 14.68
C LEU A 36 -9.15 -0.68 13.66
N PHE A 37 -7.84 -0.81 13.45
CA PHE A 37 -7.27 -1.87 12.62
C PHE A 37 -5.98 -2.42 13.24
N ASP A 38 -5.56 -3.59 12.79
CA ASP A 38 -4.34 -4.22 13.24
C ASP A 38 -3.16 -3.80 12.37
N ILE A 39 -1.99 -3.64 12.98
CA ILE A 39 -0.75 -3.24 12.32
C ILE A 39 0.38 -4.17 12.73
N SER A 40 1.11 -4.73 11.77
CA SER A 40 2.47 -5.17 11.99
C SER A 40 3.40 -3.97 11.75
N PRO A 41 4.10 -3.46 12.77
CA PRO A 41 4.86 -2.23 12.66
C PRO A 41 6.18 -2.44 11.92
N ALA A 42 6.69 -1.37 11.31
CA ALA A 42 8.04 -1.28 10.78
C ALA A 42 8.84 -0.23 11.55
N ASN A 43 10.14 -0.47 11.69
CA ASN A 43 11.12 0.42 12.29
C ASN A 43 12.30 0.66 11.32
N GLN A 44 13.37 1.29 11.81
CA GLN A 44 14.57 1.60 11.01
C GLN A 44 15.35 0.34 10.61
N ASP A 45 15.28 -0.73 11.39
CA ASP A 45 16.00 -1.98 11.15
C ASP A 45 15.55 -2.63 9.84
N LEU A 46 14.31 -2.37 9.40
CA LEU A 46 13.79 -2.86 8.12
C LEU A 46 14.67 -2.45 6.92
N ALA A 47 15.39 -1.33 7.02
CA ALA A 47 16.33 -0.94 5.97
C ALA A 47 17.53 -1.89 5.86
N GLY A 48 17.89 -2.58 6.95
CA GLY A 48 18.95 -3.60 7.00
C GLY A 48 18.50 -4.97 6.49
N ALA A 49 17.20 -5.23 6.46
CA ALA A 49 16.65 -6.55 6.11
C ALA A 49 17.13 -7.06 4.73
N GLU A 50 17.42 -6.17 3.79
CA GLU A 50 17.91 -6.56 2.47
C GLU A 50 19.27 -7.27 2.53
N ILE A 51 20.13 -6.86 3.47
CA ILE A 51 21.44 -7.47 3.69
C ILE A 51 21.26 -8.82 4.36
N ASP A 52 20.44 -8.89 5.40
CA ASP A 52 20.24 -10.08 6.23
C ASP A 52 19.51 -11.19 5.44
N LEU A 53 18.63 -10.80 4.53
CA LEU A 53 17.92 -11.72 3.64
C LEU A 53 18.81 -12.34 2.55
N VAL A 54 20.02 -11.81 2.25
CA VAL A 54 20.87 -12.30 1.14
C VAL A 54 21.19 -13.78 1.29
N GLY A 55 21.42 -14.27 2.51
CA GLY A 55 21.77 -15.66 2.80
C GLY A 55 20.57 -16.62 2.95
N ILE A 56 19.34 -16.09 2.89
CA ILE A 56 18.13 -16.87 3.13
C ILE A 56 17.64 -17.51 1.83
N GLU A 57 17.44 -18.82 1.82
CA GLU A 57 16.86 -19.52 0.69
C GLU A 57 15.39 -19.10 0.48
N ARG A 58 15.00 -18.86 -0.78
CA ARG A 58 13.66 -18.39 -1.16
C ARG A 58 13.24 -17.10 -0.43
N ARG A 59 14.17 -16.22 -0.20
CA ARG A 59 14.02 -14.93 0.50
C ARG A 59 12.91 -14.04 -0.06
N GLU A 60 12.51 -14.23 -1.31
CA GLU A 60 11.41 -13.50 -1.95
C GLU A 60 10.02 -13.91 -1.41
N TYR A 61 9.93 -15.03 -0.70
CA TYR A 61 8.67 -15.60 -0.20
C TYR A 61 8.47 -15.44 1.30
N MET A 62 9.39 -14.78 2.02
CA MET A 62 9.33 -14.67 3.48
C MET A 62 8.02 -14.05 3.96
N LEU A 63 7.61 -12.91 3.37
CA LEU A 63 6.36 -12.26 3.72
C LEU A 63 5.12 -13.09 3.35
N LYS A 64 5.14 -13.74 2.18
CA LYS A 64 4.05 -14.62 1.75
C LYS A 64 3.84 -15.79 2.73
N ASN A 65 4.93 -16.41 3.15
CA ASN A 65 4.90 -17.52 4.11
C ASN A 65 4.39 -17.02 5.47
N ALA A 66 4.85 -15.87 5.93
CA ALA A 66 4.42 -15.29 7.19
C ALA A 66 2.92 -14.94 7.21
N ILE A 67 2.39 -14.34 6.13
CA ILE A 67 0.95 -14.06 5.98
C ILE A 67 0.15 -15.36 5.91
N GLY A 68 0.65 -16.37 5.19
CA GLY A 68 0.00 -17.68 5.08
C GLY A 68 -0.05 -18.47 6.39
N ALA A 69 0.83 -18.15 7.36
CA ALA A 69 0.89 -18.78 8.67
C ALA A 69 0.06 -18.06 9.75
N LEU A 70 -0.54 -16.90 9.42
CA LEU A 70 -1.37 -16.15 10.38
C LEU A 70 -2.53 -16.99 10.92
N LYS A 71 -2.71 -16.94 12.24
CA LYS A 71 -3.81 -17.62 12.93
C LYS A 71 -5.14 -16.86 12.78
N LYS A 72 -5.07 -15.52 12.80
CA LYS A 72 -6.22 -14.66 12.61
C LYS A 72 -6.48 -14.45 11.12
N THR A 73 -7.74 -14.60 10.71
CA THR A 73 -8.18 -14.29 9.35
C THR A 73 -8.50 -12.80 9.23
N TYR A 74 -8.13 -12.23 8.08
CA TYR A 74 -8.41 -10.82 7.72
C TYR A 74 -9.10 -10.80 6.36
N ASP A 75 -10.10 -9.93 6.20
CA ASP A 75 -10.74 -9.70 4.90
C ASP A 75 -9.78 -8.98 3.95
N PHE A 76 -8.94 -8.08 4.48
CA PHE A 76 -7.95 -7.32 3.74
C PHE A 76 -6.62 -7.24 4.49
N VAL A 77 -5.53 -7.41 3.75
CA VAL A 77 -4.16 -7.16 4.21
C VAL A 77 -3.54 -6.12 3.28
N LEU A 78 -3.22 -4.94 3.82
CA LEU A 78 -2.59 -3.85 3.08
C LEU A 78 -1.10 -3.81 3.37
N ILE A 79 -0.29 -3.88 2.32
CA ILE A 79 1.17 -3.83 2.42
C ILE A 79 1.63 -2.48 1.86
N ASP A 80 2.04 -1.57 2.73
CA ASP A 80 2.58 -0.26 2.35
C ASP A 80 4.04 -0.41 1.92
N CYS A 81 4.34 -0.03 0.67
CA CYS A 81 5.65 -0.22 0.06
C CYS A 81 6.27 1.10 -0.37
N PRO A 82 7.61 1.26 -0.25
CA PRO A 82 8.30 2.38 -0.88
C PRO A 82 8.27 2.26 -2.41
N PRO A 83 8.45 3.37 -3.15
CA PRO A 83 8.43 3.36 -4.62
C PRO A 83 9.68 2.71 -5.25
N THR A 84 10.59 2.21 -4.45
CA THR A 84 11.83 1.56 -4.90
C THR A 84 11.62 0.08 -5.15
N LEU A 85 12.18 -0.43 -6.26
CA LEU A 85 12.20 -1.86 -6.53
C LEU A 85 13.41 -2.50 -5.83
N ASN A 86 13.17 -3.01 -4.67
CA ASN A 86 14.14 -3.73 -3.85
C ASN A 86 13.58 -5.08 -3.38
N LEU A 87 14.34 -5.86 -2.61
CA LEU A 87 13.92 -7.17 -2.14
C LEU A 87 12.68 -7.10 -1.25
N LEU A 88 12.49 -6.03 -0.48
CA LEU A 88 11.30 -5.82 0.36
C LEU A 88 10.05 -5.62 -0.51
N THR A 89 10.14 -4.79 -1.55
CA THR A 89 9.04 -4.59 -2.50
C THR A 89 8.74 -5.88 -3.28
N VAL A 90 9.77 -6.66 -3.63
CA VAL A 90 9.56 -7.99 -4.24
C VAL A 90 8.82 -8.92 -3.29
N ASN A 91 9.18 -8.98 -2.00
CA ASN A 91 8.43 -9.74 -1.00
C ASN A 91 6.95 -9.33 -0.94
N ALA A 92 6.68 -8.03 -0.94
CA ALA A 92 5.31 -7.52 -0.95
C ALA A 92 4.54 -7.96 -2.20
N LEU A 93 5.13 -7.83 -3.39
CA LEU A 93 4.51 -8.25 -4.65
C LEU A 93 4.31 -9.77 -4.75
N VAL A 94 5.21 -10.56 -4.15
CA VAL A 94 5.08 -12.03 -4.09
C VAL A 94 3.96 -12.45 -3.13
N ALA A 95 3.78 -11.72 -2.03
CA ALA A 95 2.74 -11.98 -1.05
C ALA A 95 1.34 -11.49 -1.48
N ALA A 96 1.28 -10.40 -2.26
CA ALA A 96 0.03 -9.75 -2.63
C ALA A 96 -0.77 -10.54 -3.67
N THR A 97 -2.09 -10.40 -3.61
CA THR A 97 -3.02 -10.86 -4.65
C THR A 97 -3.25 -9.78 -5.71
N ALA A 98 -3.19 -8.51 -5.29
CA ALA A 98 -3.43 -7.37 -6.18
C ALA A 98 -2.58 -6.16 -5.78
N VAL A 99 -2.35 -5.25 -6.75
CA VAL A 99 -1.58 -4.03 -6.57
C VAL A 99 -2.46 -2.82 -6.88
N LEU A 100 -2.74 -2.01 -5.86
CA LEU A 100 -3.32 -0.69 -6.03
C LEU A 100 -2.17 0.32 -6.19
N ILE A 101 -2.20 1.12 -7.25
CA ILE A 101 -1.13 2.07 -7.58
C ILE A 101 -1.61 3.50 -7.34
N PRO A 102 -1.27 4.12 -6.18
CA PRO A 102 -1.54 5.54 -5.97
C PRO A 102 -0.52 6.36 -6.76
N MET A 103 -0.99 7.37 -7.48
CA MET A 103 -0.14 8.25 -8.27
C MET A 103 -0.62 9.70 -8.26
N GLN A 104 0.31 10.62 -8.34
CA GLN A 104 0.03 12.03 -8.61
C GLN A 104 0.00 12.24 -10.13
N CYS A 105 -0.95 13.05 -10.62
CA CYS A 105 -1.04 13.37 -12.04
C CYS A 105 -0.03 14.48 -12.39
N GLU A 106 1.25 14.10 -12.51
CA GLU A 106 2.38 14.94 -12.86
C GLU A 106 3.08 14.42 -14.11
N TYR A 107 3.94 15.23 -14.72
CA TYR A 107 4.55 14.93 -16.03
C TYR A 107 5.26 13.58 -16.09
N TYR A 108 6.09 13.27 -15.10
CA TYR A 108 6.86 12.00 -15.07
C TYR A 108 6.07 10.80 -14.53
N ALA A 109 4.81 10.99 -14.14
CA ALA A 109 4.03 9.92 -13.52
C ALA A 109 3.76 8.74 -14.48
N LEU A 110 3.58 9.02 -15.77
CA LEU A 110 3.33 8.00 -16.78
C LEU A 110 4.58 7.15 -17.07
N GLU A 111 5.75 7.77 -17.07
CA GLU A 111 7.03 7.06 -17.25
C GLU A 111 7.28 6.10 -16.07
N GLY A 112 7.19 6.60 -14.82
CA GLY A 112 7.34 5.78 -13.63
C GLY A 112 6.30 4.67 -13.52
N LEU A 113 5.06 4.92 -14.00
CA LEU A 113 4.02 3.91 -14.05
C LEU A 113 4.37 2.78 -15.04
N SER A 114 4.93 3.10 -16.19
CA SER A 114 5.36 2.12 -17.20
C SER A 114 6.40 1.16 -16.63
N ASP A 115 7.40 1.69 -15.91
CA ASP A 115 8.45 0.91 -15.26
C ASP A 115 7.90 -0.01 -14.17
N LEU A 116 6.97 0.51 -13.35
CA LEU A 116 6.31 -0.27 -12.30
C LEU A 116 5.46 -1.40 -12.91
N VAL A 117 4.68 -1.12 -13.94
CA VAL A 117 3.88 -2.15 -14.66
C VAL A 117 4.79 -3.21 -15.26
N GLY A 118 5.92 -2.82 -15.86
CA GLY A 118 6.93 -3.73 -16.36
C GLY A 118 7.49 -4.65 -15.27
N THR A 119 7.70 -4.11 -14.08
CA THR A 119 8.16 -4.85 -12.91
C THR A 119 7.11 -5.84 -12.41
N ILE A 120 5.85 -5.40 -12.25
CA ILE A 120 4.75 -6.28 -11.84
C ILE A 120 4.60 -7.46 -12.82
N LYS A 121 4.71 -7.19 -14.13
CA LYS A 121 4.68 -8.25 -15.16
C LYS A 121 5.81 -9.27 -15.00
N ARG A 122 7.03 -8.84 -14.63
CA ARG A 122 8.16 -9.74 -14.36
C ARG A 122 7.91 -10.59 -13.12
N VAL A 123 7.43 -9.98 -12.02
CA VAL A 123 7.06 -10.72 -10.80
C VAL A 123 5.94 -11.71 -11.10
N LYS A 124 4.91 -11.31 -11.85
CA LYS A 124 3.82 -12.20 -12.28
C LYS A 124 4.34 -13.42 -13.02
N LYS A 125 5.26 -13.22 -13.94
CA LYS A 125 5.82 -14.31 -14.76
C LYS A 125 6.70 -15.28 -13.97
N GLN A 126 7.46 -14.80 -12.98
CA GLN A 126 8.53 -15.56 -12.35
C GLN A 126 8.23 -16.05 -10.93
N LEU A 127 7.48 -15.25 -10.14
CA LEU A 127 7.36 -15.44 -8.70
C LEU A 127 5.91 -15.55 -8.21
N ASN A 128 4.98 -14.77 -8.78
CA ASN A 128 3.59 -14.75 -8.34
C ASN A 128 2.63 -14.70 -9.54
N PRO A 129 2.24 -15.82 -10.15
CA PRO A 129 1.39 -15.87 -11.34
C PRO A 129 -0.02 -15.27 -11.14
N THR A 130 -0.46 -15.15 -9.90
CA THR A 130 -1.82 -14.70 -9.57
C THR A 130 -1.92 -13.20 -9.33
N ILE A 131 -0.79 -12.47 -9.22
CA ILE A 131 -0.82 -11.03 -8.97
C ILE A 131 -1.48 -10.26 -10.12
N GLU A 132 -2.37 -9.35 -9.77
CA GLU A 132 -3.06 -8.48 -10.73
C GLU A 132 -2.87 -7.01 -10.36
N ILE A 133 -3.00 -6.12 -11.34
CA ILE A 133 -3.16 -4.70 -11.06
C ILE A 133 -4.63 -4.48 -10.71
N GLU A 134 -4.90 -4.15 -9.45
CA GLU A 134 -6.25 -3.82 -8.95
C GLU A 134 -6.74 -2.53 -9.60
N GLY A 135 -5.95 -1.48 -9.51
CA GLY A 135 -6.30 -0.22 -10.12
C GLY A 135 -5.30 0.90 -9.85
N LEU A 136 -5.50 1.99 -10.59
CA LEU A 136 -4.73 3.22 -10.48
C LEU A 136 -5.56 4.29 -9.76
N LEU A 137 -5.03 4.82 -8.67
CA LEU A 137 -5.68 5.83 -7.84
C LEU A 137 -5.00 7.20 -8.02
N ARG A 138 -5.75 8.16 -8.55
CA ARG A 138 -5.27 9.54 -8.66
C ARG A 138 -5.31 10.20 -7.28
N THR A 139 -4.13 10.64 -6.79
CA THR A 139 -3.97 11.24 -5.47
C THR A 139 -3.44 12.66 -5.55
N LEU A 140 -3.60 13.44 -4.48
CA LEU A 140 -3.20 14.86 -4.38
C LEU A 140 -3.69 15.72 -5.58
N PHE A 141 -4.82 15.33 -6.14
CA PHE A 141 -5.35 15.90 -7.37
C PHE A 141 -5.90 17.31 -7.15
N ASP A 142 -5.50 18.25 -8.01
CA ASP A 142 -6.08 19.59 -8.07
C ASP A 142 -6.76 19.81 -9.43
N LYS A 143 -8.08 19.89 -9.42
CA LYS A 143 -8.90 20.10 -10.63
C LYS A 143 -8.60 21.42 -11.39
N ARG A 144 -7.93 22.37 -10.74
CA ARG A 144 -7.54 23.65 -11.36
C ARG A 144 -6.26 23.53 -12.20
N ASN A 145 -5.51 22.45 -12.01
CA ASN A 145 -4.27 22.20 -12.74
C ASN A 145 -4.57 21.49 -14.06
N THR A 146 -4.39 22.19 -15.18
CA THR A 146 -4.64 21.67 -16.53
C THR A 146 -3.76 20.45 -16.84
N LEU A 147 -2.49 20.45 -16.42
CA LEU A 147 -1.59 19.33 -16.63
C LEU A 147 -2.11 18.09 -15.89
N ALA A 148 -2.57 18.24 -14.65
CA ALA A 148 -3.13 17.12 -13.88
C ALA A 148 -4.37 16.53 -14.59
N GLN A 149 -5.19 17.36 -15.21
CA GLN A 149 -6.33 16.88 -16.00
C GLN A 149 -5.88 16.12 -17.24
N GLN A 150 -4.94 16.66 -18.01
CA GLN A 150 -4.40 15.99 -19.21
C GLN A 150 -3.81 14.63 -18.87
N VAL A 151 -2.97 14.52 -17.82
CA VAL A 151 -2.41 13.25 -17.36
C VAL A 151 -3.51 12.28 -16.90
N SER A 152 -4.54 12.78 -16.20
CA SER A 152 -5.68 11.98 -15.78
C SER A 152 -6.48 11.40 -16.96
N ASP A 153 -6.68 12.19 -18.01
CA ASP A 153 -7.41 11.77 -19.22
C ASP A 153 -6.58 10.72 -20.00
N GLU A 154 -5.26 10.92 -20.08
CA GLU A 154 -4.35 9.98 -20.71
C GLU A 154 -4.31 8.64 -19.96
N LEU A 155 -4.26 8.66 -18.61
CA LEU A 155 -4.41 7.46 -17.80
C LEU A 155 -5.70 6.71 -18.09
N SER A 156 -6.81 7.44 -18.12
CA SER A 156 -8.13 6.86 -18.37
C SER A 156 -8.22 6.26 -19.79
N SER A 157 -7.59 6.90 -20.77
CA SER A 157 -7.51 6.39 -22.15
C SER A 157 -6.71 5.08 -22.26
N HIS A 158 -5.57 4.98 -21.53
CA HIS A 158 -4.68 3.82 -21.62
C HIS A 158 -5.11 2.63 -20.74
N PHE A 159 -5.63 2.91 -19.54
CA PHE A 159 -5.91 1.89 -18.54
C PHE A 159 -7.41 1.61 -18.35
N GLY A 160 -8.29 2.45 -18.95
CA GLY A 160 -9.73 2.24 -18.97
C GLY A 160 -10.32 2.00 -17.58
N SER A 161 -11.00 0.86 -17.43
CA SER A 161 -11.66 0.46 -16.18
C SER A 161 -10.72 0.25 -15.00
N LYS A 162 -9.41 0.11 -15.23
CA LYS A 162 -8.41 0.01 -14.15
C LYS A 162 -8.14 1.35 -13.46
N VAL A 163 -8.63 2.48 -13.97
CA VAL A 163 -8.51 3.77 -13.29
C VAL A 163 -9.73 3.97 -12.40
N TYR A 164 -9.53 4.04 -11.08
CA TYR A 164 -10.62 4.29 -10.13
C TYR A 164 -11.40 5.55 -10.49
N LYS A 165 -12.73 5.50 -10.40
CA LYS A 165 -13.60 6.67 -10.56
C LYS A 165 -13.32 7.68 -9.45
N THR A 166 -13.05 7.18 -8.25
CA THR A 166 -12.67 7.98 -7.09
C THR A 166 -11.32 8.67 -7.29
N ILE A 167 -11.25 9.94 -6.90
CA ILE A 167 -10.05 10.78 -6.94
C ILE A 167 -9.79 11.32 -5.53
N ILE A 168 -8.58 11.18 -5.02
CA ILE A 168 -8.20 11.75 -3.73
C ILE A 168 -7.67 13.18 -3.94
N PRO A 169 -8.40 14.21 -3.48
CA PRO A 169 -7.97 15.58 -3.66
C PRO A 169 -6.80 15.94 -2.75
N ARG A 170 -6.04 16.98 -3.11
CA ARG A 170 -5.12 17.62 -2.17
C ARG A 170 -5.94 18.19 -1.00
N ASN A 171 -5.64 17.74 0.22
CA ASN A 171 -6.42 18.10 1.41
C ASN A 171 -5.54 18.16 2.65
N VAL A 172 -5.57 19.28 3.38
CA VAL A 172 -4.75 19.52 4.57
C VAL A 172 -5.08 18.52 5.69
N ARG A 173 -6.35 18.13 5.84
CA ARG A 173 -6.76 17.18 6.89
C ARG A 173 -6.13 15.78 6.72
N LEU A 174 -5.87 15.36 5.47
CA LEU A 174 -5.14 14.12 5.20
C LEU A 174 -3.67 14.21 5.64
N ALA A 175 -3.06 15.40 5.53
CA ALA A 175 -1.68 15.61 5.96
C ALA A 175 -1.57 15.74 7.49
N GLU A 176 -2.59 16.27 8.16
CA GLU A 176 -2.61 16.45 9.61
C GLU A 176 -2.93 15.17 10.38
N ALA A 177 -3.86 14.34 9.88
CA ALA A 177 -4.36 13.14 10.57
C ALA A 177 -3.24 12.19 11.08
N PRO A 178 -2.17 11.90 10.30
CA PRO A 178 -1.07 11.06 10.77
C PRO A 178 -0.30 11.63 11.96
N SER A 179 -0.19 12.97 12.09
CA SER A 179 0.48 13.59 13.25
C SER A 179 -0.29 13.43 14.55
N HIS A 180 -1.59 13.12 14.44
CA HIS A 180 -2.46 12.79 15.58
C HIS A 180 -2.64 11.28 15.78
N GLY A 181 -1.92 10.44 15.02
CA GLY A 181 -2.02 8.99 15.08
C GLY A 181 -3.42 8.45 14.72
N LYS A 182 -4.21 9.19 13.92
CA LYS A 182 -5.59 8.86 13.57
C LYS A 182 -5.76 8.67 12.07
N ALA A 183 -6.59 7.71 11.70
CA ALA A 183 -7.06 7.63 10.32
C ALA A 183 -7.91 8.88 9.99
N ALA A 184 -7.85 9.36 8.75
CA ALA A 184 -8.53 10.58 8.31
C ALA A 184 -10.04 10.59 8.64
N MET A 185 -10.69 9.41 8.56
CA MET A 185 -12.11 9.25 8.88
C MET A 185 -12.44 9.45 10.37
N PHE A 186 -11.47 9.26 11.26
CA PHE A 186 -11.62 9.50 12.72
C PHE A 186 -11.07 10.87 13.12
N TYR A 187 -10.20 11.47 12.32
CA TYR A 187 -9.68 12.82 12.54
C TYR A 187 -10.66 13.91 12.12
N ASP A 188 -11.11 13.86 10.85
CA ASP A 188 -12.15 14.76 10.30
C ASP A 188 -12.93 14.05 9.20
N ARG A 189 -14.00 13.34 9.59
CA ARG A 189 -14.88 12.60 8.68
C ARG A 189 -15.58 13.51 7.66
N SER A 190 -15.77 14.79 7.99
CA SER A 190 -16.44 15.75 7.11
C SER A 190 -15.56 16.26 5.97
N SER A 191 -14.24 16.13 6.11
CA SER A 191 -13.26 16.61 5.15
C SER A 191 -13.42 15.95 3.77
N LYS A 192 -13.07 16.70 2.72
CA LYS A 192 -13.11 16.19 1.34
C LYS A 192 -12.20 14.96 1.18
N GLY A 193 -11.05 14.95 1.86
CA GLY A 193 -10.11 13.84 1.82
C GLY A 193 -10.66 12.57 2.46
N ALA A 194 -11.25 12.65 3.67
CA ALA A 194 -11.85 11.51 4.33
C ALA A 194 -13.02 10.93 3.53
N LYS A 195 -13.90 11.78 3.00
CA LYS A 195 -15.01 11.36 2.12
C LYS A 195 -14.51 10.65 0.86
N ALA A 196 -13.43 11.13 0.26
CA ALA A 196 -12.84 10.50 -0.92
C ALA A 196 -12.28 9.10 -0.60
N TYR A 197 -11.58 8.93 0.53
CA TYR A 197 -11.11 7.58 0.94
C TYR A 197 -12.25 6.63 1.29
N LEU A 198 -13.33 7.13 1.89
CA LEU A 198 -14.53 6.30 2.13
C LEU A 198 -15.19 5.87 0.81
N ALA A 199 -15.27 6.78 -0.17
CA ALA A 199 -15.78 6.45 -1.50
C ALA A 199 -14.88 5.43 -2.22
N LEU A 200 -13.54 5.54 -2.08
CA LEU A 200 -12.61 4.55 -2.60
C LEU A 200 -12.85 3.17 -1.96
N ALA A 201 -13.02 3.11 -0.63
CA ALA A 201 -13.32 1.87 0.06
C ALA A 201 -14.61 1.22 -0.46
N GLU A 202 -15.66 2.01 -0.68
CA GLU A 202 -16.91 1.53 -1.28
C GLU A 202 -16.70 1.04 -2.73
N GLU A 203 -15.87 1.72 -3.50
CA GLU A 203 -15.56 1.35 -4.89
C GLU A 203 -14.82 0.00 -4.94
N ILE A 204 -13.83 -0.20 -4.05
CA ILE A 204 -13.09 -1.47 -3.92
C ILE A 204 -14.04 -2.60 -3.50
N LEU A 205 -14.87 -2.38 -2.47
CA LEU A 205 -15.79 -3.40 -1.95
C LEU A 205 -16.87 -3.83 -2.97
N LYS A 206 -17.28 -2.94 -3.84
CA LYS A 206 -18.26 -3.24 -4.91
C LYS A 206 -17.64 -3.97 -6.09
N GLY A 207 -16.34 -4.07 -6.17
CA GLY A 207 -15.63 -4.73 -7.28
C GLY A 207 -15.89 -4.04 -8.64
N THR A 208 -15.94 -2.71 -8.67
CA THR A 208 -16.30 -1.92 -9.85
C THR A 208 -15.31 -2.04 -11.02
N HIS A 209 -14.33 -2.91 -10.91
CA HIS A 209 -13.42 -3.26 -12.00
C HIS A 209 -13.87 -4.47 -12.82
N ASN A 210 -15.05 -5.07 -12.51
CA ASN A 210 -15.57 -6.28 -13.15
C ASN A 210 -16.75 -6.04 -14.10
N GLU A 211 -16.98 -4.80 -14.54
CA GLU A 211 -17.96 -4.47 -15.57
C GLU A 211 -17.30 -3.92 -16.85
#